data_a5200526a0db240ea5949fb6faa61e43
#
_entry.id   a5200526a0db240ea5949fb6faa61e43
#
_cell.length_a   1.000
_cell.length_b   1.000
_cell.length_c   1.000
_cell.angle_alpha   90.00
_cell.angle_beta   90.00
_cell.angle_gamma   90.00
#
_symmetry.space_group_name_H-M   'P 1'
#
loop_
_entity.id
_entity.type
_entity.pdbx_description
1 polymer ?
#
loop_
_entity_poly.entity_id
_entity_poly.type
_entity_poly.pdbx_seq_one_letter_code
_entity_poly.pdbx_strand_id
1 'polypeptide(L)'
;MRNIRNSILLLGFIFSFNNAFSGNPIRTKLKKTLGKDILIKANEYLKLEPVTITASFSIRSAGNKHDFFSEGDYWWPNPQDPTGPYIQKDGLTNPDNFVAHRKAMIRFSQIVGTLTSAYLITKEEKYVDHAFKHLSAWFIDTATCMNPSLLYAQAIKGKVTGRSIGIIDMIQMIEVAQSVFVLQNFKPEKKEAVQKIKKWFENYLQWVTTHPYGIEEKEAKNNHGTCWVMQVAVFAKLVNSQQLLDECKTRFTTILLPGQLDKEGAFPLELKRTKPYGYSLFNLDAMTTICFVLSTKKNNLWDITFSDNRSLKEAIEFMVPFVAKKETWKYPKDVMYWDEWPVAQPFLLFSSNGYHNKKWFNLWKRLEHFPTNDEVIRNLPVRNPLIWFAE
;
A
#
# COMPACT_ATOMS: atom_id res chain seq x y z
N MET A 1 18.15 43.66 71.52
CA MET A 1 17.52 43.59 70.20
C MET A 1 18.09 42.33 69.46
N ARG A 2 17.31 41.26 69.43
CA ARG A 2 17.74 39.93 68.90
C ARG A 2 17.21 39.79 67.48
N ASN A 3 18.10 39.61 66.52
CA ASN A 3 17.80 39.30 65.16
C ASN A 3 17.49 37.77 65.03
N ILE A 4 16.25 37.44 64.64
CA ILE A 4 15.84 36.07 64.28
C ILE A 4 16.01 35.94 62.78
N ARG A 5 16.92 35.06 62.30
CA ARG A 5 17.06 34.66 60.94
C ARG A 5 16.13 33.46 60.70
N ASN A 6 15.10 33.66 59.89
CA ASN A 6 14.28 32.58 59.38
C ASN A 6 14.99 31.90 58.21
N SER A 7 15.38 30.64 58.38
CA SER A 7 15.86 29.76 57.30
C SER A 7 14.66 29.03 56.70
N ILE A 8 14.32 29.35 55.48
CA ILE A 8 13.32 28.62 54.69
C ILE A 8 14.03 27.46 54.03
N LEU A 9 13.73 26.22 54.46
CA LEU A 9 14.11 24.97 53.75
C LEU A 9 13.21 24.81 52.54
N LEU A 10 13.78 24.96 51.34
CA LEU A 10 13.11 24.61 50.09
C LEU A 10 13.27 23.07 49.86
N LEU A 11 12.23 22.29 50.15
CA LEU A 11 12.16 20.90 49.75
C LEU A 11 11.86 20.85 48.21
N GLY A 12 12.90 20.61 47.42
CA GLY A 12 12.75 20.31 46.01
C GLY A 12 12.15 18.93 45.80
N PHE A 13 10.87 18.85 45.45
CA PHE A 13 10.28 17.64 44.92
C PHE A 13 10.80 17.42 43.50
N ILE A 14 11.75 16.50 43.33
CA ILE A 14 12.16 15.99 42.03
C ILE A 14 11.05 15.05 41.56
N PHE A 15 10.12 15.54 40.76
CA PHE A 15 9.23 14.70 39.97
C PHE A 15 10.06 14.05 38.86
N SER A 16 10.53 12.83 39.09
CA SER A 16 11.00 11.95 38.04
C SER A 16 9.82 11.61 37.14
N PHE A 17 9.68 12.30 36.02
CA PHE A 17 8.84 11.86 34.91
C PHE A 17 9.48 10.62 34.31
N ASN A 18 9.16 9.45 34.85
CA ASN A 18 9.29 8.21 34.14
C ASN A 18 8.25 8.21 33.01
N ASN A 19 8.58 8.84 31.87
CA ASN A 19 7.91 8.56 30.62
C ASN A 19 8.24 7.12 30.23
N ALA A 20 7.52 6.16 30.82
CA ALA A 20 7.40 4.84 30.27
C ALA A 20 6.74 5.03 28.90
N PHE A 21 7.55 5.04 27.83
CA PHE A 21 7.10 4.80 26.48
C PHE A 21 6.46 3.40 26.46
N SER A 22 5.18 3.31 26.75
CA SER A 22 4.41 2.12 26.48
C SER A 22 4.34 2.01 24.96
N GLY A 23 5.30 1.30 24.38
CA GLY A 23 5.37 1.08 22.95
C GLY A 23 4.04 0.52 22.45
N ASN A 24 3.58 1.00 21.30
CA ASN A 24 2.33 0.56 20.65
C ASN A 24 2.18 -0.98 20.77
N PRO A 25 1.16 -1.50 21.47
CA PRO A 25 1.05 -2.93 21.77
C PRO A 25 1.02 -3.82 20.53
N ILE A 26 0.49 -3.30 19.40
CA ILE A 26 0.45 -4.07 18.15
C ILE A 26 1.85 -4.17 17.53
N ARG A 27 2.67 -3.13 17.64
CA ARG A 27 4.06 -3.14 17.15
C ARG A 27 4.89 -4.22 17.85
N THR A 28 4.73 -4.40 19.16
CA THR A 28 5.39 -5.47 19.93
C THR A 28 4.96 -6.84 19.44
N LYS A 29 3.66 -7.03 19.17
CA LYS A 29 3.14 -8.29 18.62
C LYS A 29 3.68 -8.55 17.22
N LEU A 30 3.73 -7.55 16.34
CA LEU A 30 4.28 -7.65 15.00
C LEU A 30 5.77 -8.04 15.03
N LYS A 31 6.57 -7.38 15.87
CA LYS A 31 8.00 -7.75 16.07
C LYS A 31 8.14 -9.20 16.51
N LYS A 32 7.30 -9.66 17.45
CA LYS A 32 7.33 -11.06 17.91
C LYS A 32 6.93 -12.05 16.82
N THR A 33 5.98 -11.68 15.94
CA THR A 33 5.46 -12.57 14.89
C THR A 33 6.38 -12.63 13.69
N LEU A 34 6.90 -11.48 13.21
CA LEU A 34 7.58 -11.35 11.93
C LEU A 34 9.07 -11.03 12.03
N GLY A 35 9.56 -10.64 13.22
CA GLY A 35 10.88 -10.04 13.36
C GLY A 35 12.03 -10.90 12.86
N LYS A 36 11.98 -12.21 13.11
CA LYS A 36 13.02 -13.17 12.65
C LYS A 36 13.08 -13.20 11.12
N ASP A 37 11.93 -13.37 10.46
CA ASP A 37 11.87 -13.51 9.00
C ASP A 37 12.20 -12.20 8.31
N ILE A 38 11.77 -11.05 8.87
CA ILE A 38 12.17 -9.72 8.38
C ILE A 38 13.70 -9.56 8.41
N LEU A 39 14.38 -9.95 9.49
CA LEU A 39 15.83 -9.83 9.59
C LEU A 39 16.57 -10.74 8.64
N ILE A 40 16.09 -11.96 8.41
CA ILE A 40 16.65 -12.89 7.41
C ILE A 40 16.55 -12.24 6.02
N LYS A 41 15.36 -11.81 5.60
CA LYS A 41 15.14 -11.17 4.30
C LYS A 41 15.92 -9.85 4.15
N ALA A 42 15.99 -9.04 5.21
CA ALA A 42 16.74 -7.79 5.17
C ALA A 42 18.25 -8.03 4.93
N ASN A 43 18.84 -9.06 5.55
CA ASN A 43 20.24 -9.41 5.33
C ASN A 43 20.50 -9.95 3.90
N GLU A 44 19.53 -10.61 3.29
CA GLU A 44 19.58 -10.97 1.86
C GLU A 44 19.53 -9.72 0.99
N TYR A 45 18.63 -8.78 1.31
CA TYR A 45 18.44 -7.55 0.55
C TYR A 45 19.60 -6.57 0.65
N LEU A 46 20.41 -6.60 1.72
CA LEU A 46 21.67 -5.84 1.79
C LEU A 46 22.70 -6.21 0.70
N LYS A 47 22.53 -7.36 0.06
CA LYS A 47 23.42 -7.82 -1.03
C LYS A 47 22.92 -7.41 -2.41
N LEU A 48 21.72 -6.82 -2.52
CA LEU A 48 21.08 -6.54 -3.79
C LEU A 48 21.33 -5.10 -4.23
N GLU A 49 21.78 -4.95 -5.47
CA GLU A 49 21.90 -3.63 -6.10
C GLU A 49 20.53 -3.10 -6.57
N PRO A 50 20.37 -1.76 -6.64
CA PRO A 50 19.20 -1.14 -7.21
C PRO A 50 18.93 -1.59 -8.65
N VAL A 51 17.68 -1.92 -8.92
CA VAL A 51 17.15 -2.14 -10.27
C VAL A 51 15.93 -1.24 -10.42
N THR A 52 15.97 -0.34 -11.40
CA THR A 52 14.87 0.56 -11.71
C THR A 52 14.23 0.16 -13.03
N ILE A 53 13.21 0.91 -13.47
CA ILE A 53 12.58 0.67 -14.77
C ILE A 53 13.55 0.82 -15.94
N THR A 54 14.63 1.59 -15.78
CA THR A 54 15.61 1.80 -16.84
C THR A 54 16.46 0.57 -17.17
N ALA A 55 16.36 -0.49 -16.34
CA ALA A 55 17.08 -1.76 -16.56
C ALA A 55 16.42 -2.65 -17.65
N SER A 56 15.20 -2.34 -18.06
CA SER A 56 14.46 -3.09 -19.06
C SER A 56 13.72 -2.15 -19.99
N PHE A 57 13.55 -2.52 -21.26
CA PHE A 57 12.83 -1.73 -22.24
C PHE A 57 11.98 -2.64 -23.12
N SER A 58 10.79 -2.17 -23.48
CA SER A 58 9.92 -2.82 -24.46
C SER A 58 9.84 -1.96 -25.72
N ILE A 59 10.09 -2.56 -26.88
CA ILE A 59 9.87 -1.91 -28.18
C ILE A 59 8.41 -1.52 -28.43
N ARG A 60 7.48 -2.05 -27.63
CA ARG A 60 6.06 -1.72 -27.67
C ARG A 60 5.70 -0.49 -26.84
N SER A 61 6.65 0.03 -26.04
CA SER A 61 6.46 1.26 -25.28
C SER A 61 6.48 2.48 -26.20
N ALA A 62 5.54 3.40 -26.02
CA ALA A 62 5.55 4.71 -26.65
C ALA A 62 6.34 5.76 -25.84
N GLY A 63 6.76 5.43 -24.62
CA GLY A 63 7.55 6.27 -23.74
C GLY A 63 9.05 6.11 -23.92
N ASN A 64 9.83 6.89 -23.16
CA ASN A 64 11.28 6.78 -23.10
C ASN A 64 11.73 5.82 -21.97
N LYS A 65 13.06 5.68 -21.75
CA LYS A 65 13.63 4.75 -20.76
C LYS A 65 13.26 5.09 -19.31
N HIS A 66 12.84 6.29 -19.01
CA HIS A 66 12.42 6.74 -17.68
C HIS A 66 10.90 6.66 -17.47
N ASP A 67 10.15 6.28 -18.49
CA ASP A 67 8.70 6.16 -18.38
C ASP A 67 8.32 4.73 -18.00
N PHE A 68 7.46 4.63 -16.98
CA PHE A 68 6.88 3.33 -16.62
C PHE A 68 6.00 2.80 -17.75
N PHE A 69 6.25 1.57 -18.13
CA PHE A 69 5.46 0.85 -19.13
C PHE A 69 5.03 -0.51 -18.60
N SER A 70 3.78 -0.87 -18.82
CA SER A 70 3.27 -2.23 -18.64
C SER A 70 2.19 -2.52 -19.68
N GLU A 71 1.93 -3.79 -19.95
CA GLU A 71 0.83 -4.22 -20.79
C GLU A 71 -0.33 -4.75 -19.94
N GLY A 72 -1.55 -4.61 -20.45
CA GLY A 72 -2.75 -5.05 -19.76
C GLY A 72 -2.79 -6.57 -19.62
N ASP A 73 -2.87 -7.07 -18.39
CA ASP A 73 -2.67 -8.49 -18.06
C ASP A 73 -3.61 -9.44 -18.80
N TYR A 74 -4.84 -9.04 -19.04
CA TYR A 74 -5.89 -9.87 -19.62
C TYR A 74 -6.04 -9.69 -21.13
N TRP A 75 -5.04 -9.11 -21.80
CA TRP A 75 -5.05 -8.86 -23.22
C TRP A 75 -4.15 -9.84 -23.94
N TRP A 76 -4.71 -10.51 -24.95
CA TRP A 76 -4.10 -11.62 -25.66
C TRP A 76 -4.06 -11.37 -27.17
N PRO A 77 -3.10 -11.97 -27.90
CA PRO A 77 -3.17 -12.00 -29.36
C PRO A 77 -4.52 -12.55 -29.84
N ASN A 78 -5.08 -11.92 -30.88
CA ASN A 78 -6.29 -12.41 -31.50
C ASN A 78 -5.93 -13.61 -32.41
N PRO A 79 -6.44 -14.84 -32.18
CA PRO A 79 -6.12 -15.98 -33.03
C PRO A 79 -6.58 -15.83 -34.49
N GLN A 80 -7.62 -15.00 -34.72
CA GLN A 80 -8.17 -14.73 -36.07
C GLN A 80 -7.43 -13.61 -36.80
N ASP A 81 -6.67 -12.79 -36.09
CA ASP A 81 -5.84 -11.70 -36.60
C ASP A 81 -4.58 -11.54 -35.71
N PRO A 82 -3.57 -12.42 -35.88
CA PRO A 82 -2.39 -12.42 -34.97
C PRO A 82 -1.54 -11.15 -35.03
N THR A 83 -1.64 -10.37 -36.10
CA THR A 83 -0.93 -9.10 -36.28
C THR A 83 -1.72 -7.90 -35.80
N GLY A 84 -3.02 -8.03 -35.67
CA GLY A 84 -3.96 -6.99 -35.28
C GLY A 84 -4.02 -6.71 -33.79
N PRO A 85 -5.06 -5.96 -33.37
CA PRO A 85 -5.27 -5.58 -31.97
C PRO A 85 -5.51 -6.79 -31.06
N TYR A 86 -4.99 -6.71 -29.85
CA TYR A 86 -5.24 -7.72 -28.81
C TYR A 86 -6.71 -7.75 -28.39
N ILE A 87 -7.20 -8.94 -27.99
CA ILE A 87 -8.53 -9.19 -27.44
C ILE A 87 -8.47 -9.42 -25.92
N GLN A 88 -9.56 -9.06 -25.24
CA GLN A 88 -9.65 -9.25 -23.78
C GLN A 88 -10.13 -10.66 -23.42
N LYS A 89 -9.48 -11.26 -22.40
CA LYS A 89 -9.93 -12.49 -21.72
C LYS A 89 -9.88 -12.23 -20.22
N ASP A 90 -10.99 -11.70 -19.66
CA ASP A 90 -11.01 -11.24 -18.28
C ASP A 90 -10.56 -12.31 -17.28
N GLY A 91 -9.69 -11.91 -16.35
CA GLY A 91 -9.11 -12.78 -15.32
C GLY A 91 -8.00 -13.72 -15.79
N LEU A 92 -7.79 -13.91 -17.09
CA LEU A 92 -6.75 -14.77 -17.64
C LEU A 92 -5.48 -13.96 -17.93
N THR A 93 -4.48 -14.12 -17.10
CA THR A 93 -3.20 -13.41 -17.24
C THR A 93 -2.41 -13.93 -18.44
N ASN A 94 -2.01 -13.03 -19.34
CA ASN A 94 -1.14 -13.34 -20.47
C ASN A 94 0.33 -13.29 -20.03
N PRO A 95 1.07 -14.42 -20.03
CA PRO A 95 2.45 -14.47 -19.57
C PRO A 95 3.44 -13.73 -20.47
N ASP A 96 3.09 -13.48 -21.75
CA ASP A 96 3.95 -12.84 -22.74
C ASP A 96 3.91 -11.31 -22.69
N ASN A 97 3.06 -10.74 -21.85
CA ASN A 97 2.97 -9.30 -21.67
C ASN A 97 4.22 -8.76 -20.95
N PHE A 98 4.64 -7.56 -21.35
CA PHE A 98 5.75 -6.89 -20.68
C PHE A 98 5.33 -6.42 -19.28
N VAL A 99 5.97 -7.01 -18.27
CA VAL A 99 5.72 -6.72 -16.86
C VAL A 99 7.00 -6.39 -16.07
N ALA A 100 8.14 -6.23 -16.76
CA ALA A 100 9.44 -6.04 -16.11
C ALA A 100 9.48 -4.79 -15.22
N HIS A 101 8.88 -3.66 -15.65
CA HIS A 101 8.84 -2.44 -14.84
C HIS A 101 8.00 -2.64 -13.57
N ARG A 102 6.85 -3.32 -13.65
CA ARG A 102 6.03 -3.66 -12.50
C ARG A 102 6.78 -4.58 -11.51
N LYS A 103 7.47 -5.60 -12.03
CA LYS A 103 8.31 -6.48 -11.21
C LYS A 103 9.44 -5.72 -10.52
N ALA A 104 10.09 -4.79 -11.22
CA ALA A 104 11.10 -3.92 -10.62
C ALA A 104 10.52 -3.04 -9.49
N MET A 105 9.32 -2.46 -9.69
CA MET A 105 8.62 -1.64 -8.69
C MET A 105 8.21 -2.46 -7.46
N ILE A 106 7.67 -3.67 -7.65
CA ILE A 106 7.33 -4.60 -6.56
C ILE A 106 8.59 -4.95 -5.76
N ARG A 107 9.67 -5.36 -6.45
CA ARG A 107 10.95 -5.67 -5.82
C ARG A 107 11.50 -4.48 -5.02
N PHE A 108 11.45 -3.29 -5.58
CA PHE A 108 11.86 -2.06 -4.91
C PHE A 108 11.07 -1.82 -3.62
N SER A 109 9.75 -1.91 -3.69
CA SER A 109 8.87 -1.76 -2.53
C SER A 109 9.17 -2.80 -1.43
N GLN A 110 9.36 -4.06 -1.81
CA GLN A 110 9.72 -5.14 -0.87
C GLN A 110 11.06 -4.84 -0.17
N ILE A 111 12.08 -4.45 -0.93
CA ILE A 111 13.42 -4.15 -0.37
C ILE A 111 13.33 -2.98 0.61
N VAL A 112 12.79 -1.84 0.19
CA VAL A 112 12.73 -0.63 1.02
C VAL A 112 11.87 -0.85 2.27
N GLY A 113 10.70 -1.48 2.13
CA GLY A 113 9.82 -1.79 3.26
C GLY A 113 10.46 -2.76 4.26
N THR A 114 11.13 -3.81 3.78
CA THR A 114 11.80 -4.79 4.65
C THR A 114 13.03 -4.18 5.36
N LEU A 115 13.86 -3.41 4.65
CA LEU A 115 15.01 -2.73 5.26
C LEU A 115 14.57 -1.71 6.32
N THR A 116 13.51 -0.93 6.04
CA THR A 116 12.93 0.00 7.02
C THR A 116 12.40 -0.75 8.23
N SER A 117 11.72 -1.88 8.03
CA SER A 117 11.24 -2.74 9.12
C SER A 117 12.40 -3.30 9.96
N ALA A 118 13.49 -3.74 9.32
CA ALA A 118 14.69 -4.21 10.02
C ALA A 118 15.33 -3.11 10.87
N TYR A 119 15.42 -1.87 10.34
CA TYR A 119 15.87 -0.71 11.12
C TYR A 119 14.97 -0.44 12.34
N LEU A 120 13.65 -0.53 12.18
CA LEU A 120 12.72 -0.36 13.30
C LEU A 120 12.91 -1.41 14.40
N ILE A 121 13.42 -2.61 14.05
CA ILE A 121 13.70 -3.70 14.99
C ILE A 121 15.05 -3.49 15.68
N THR A 122 16.13 -3.27 14.91
CA THR A 122 17.52 -3.34 15.37
C THR A 122 18.17 -2.00 15.67
N LYS A 123 17.71 -0.93 14.99
CA LYS A 123 18.35 0.40 14.94
C LYS A 123 19.71 0.43 14.23
N GLU A 124 20.06 -0.63 13.49
CA GLU A 124 21.31 -0.65 12.71
C GLU A 124 21.17 0.20 11.44
N GLU A 125 22.09 1.17 11.28
CA GLU A 125 22.08 2.16 10.19
C GLU A 125 22.29 1.56 8.81
N LYS A 126 23.00 0.43 8.70
CA LYS A 126 23.23 -0.27 7.43
C LYS A 126 21.94 -0.51 6.63
N TYR A 127 20.82 -0.78 7.31
CA TYR A 127 19.52 -0.99 6.66
C TYR A 127 18.98 0.31 6.07
N VAL A 128 19.15 1.43 6.78
CA VAL A 128 18.72 2.75 6.28
C VAL A 128 19.58 3.19 5.10
N ASP A 129 20.91 3.06 5.21
CA ASP A 129 21.83 3.46 4.15
C ASP A 129 21.56 2.68 2.87
N HIS A 130 21.33 1.36 2.99
CA HIS A 130 21.00 0.54 1.84
C HIS A 130 19.60 0.86 1.27
N ALA A 131 18.60 1.14 2.11
CA ALA A 131 17.29 1.62 1.65
C ALA A 131 17.44 2.92 0.84
N PHE A 132 18.23 3.89 1.33
CA PHE A 132 18.47 5.14 0.60
C PHE A 132 19.25 4.96 -0.69
N LYS A 133 20.10 3.94 -0.84
CA LYS A 133 20.72 3.57 -2.11
C LYS A 133 19.67 3.24 -3.17
N HIS A 134 18.68 2.42 -2.80
CA HIS A 134 17.56 2.10 -3.68
C HIS A 134 16.63 3.29 -3.95
N LEU A 135 16.29 4.06 -2.92
CA LEU A 135 15.47 5.27 -3.05
C LEU A 135 16.12 6.30 -3.97
N SER A 136 17.45 6.52 -3.86
CA SER A 136 18.17 7.45 -4.70
C SER A 136 18.15 7.04 -6.17
N ALA A 137 18.32 5.75 -6.47
CA ALA A 137 18.28 5.25 -7.84
C ALA A 137 16.89 5.44 -8.48
N TRP A 138 15.80 5.31 -7.71
CA TRP A 138 14.44 5.42 -8.23
C TRP A 138 13.92 6.84 -8.37
N PHE A 139 14.42 7.80 -7.56
CA PHE A 139 13.83 9.14 -7.47
C PHE A 139 14.80 10.29 -7.71
N ILE A 140 16.11 10.07 -7.58
CA ILE A 140 17.11 11.16 -7.54
C ILE A 140 18.13 11.08 -8.65
N ASP A 141 18.67 9.88 -8.90
CA ASP A 141 19.70 9.68 -9.92
C ASP A 141 19.11 9.85 -11.33
N THR A 142 19.55 10.88 -12.02
CA THR A 142 19.05 11.24 -13.36
C THR A 142 19.30 10.18 -14.43
N ALA A 143 20.25 9.27 -14.21
CA ALA A 143 20.50 8.16 -15.12
C ALA A 143 19.46 7.03 -15.01
N THR A 144 18.85 6.86 -13.80
CA THR A 144 18.02 5.70 -13.46
C THR A 144 16.66 6.02 -12.87
N CYS A 145 16.35 7.28 -12.52
CA CYS A 145 15.09 7.66 -11.89
C CYS A 145 13.90 7.45 -12.83
N MET A 146 12.76 7.14 -12.25
CA MET A 146 11.47 7.05 -12.93
C MET A 146 10.82 8.42 -13.07
N ASN A 147 10.21 8.71 -14.21
CA ASN A 147 9.32 9.88 -14.38
C ASN A 147 8.09 9.73 -13.47
N PRO A 148 7.59 10.81 -12.84
CA PRO A 148 6.47 10.77 -11.90
C PRO A 148 5.11 10.70 -12.62
N SER A 149 4.93 9.68 -13.46
CA SER A 149 3.67 9.42 -14.16
C SER A 149 3.53 7.95 -14.54
N LEU A 150 2.31 7.52 -14.84
CA LEU A 150 1.99 6.19 -15.39
C LEU A 150 1.32 6.30 -16.77
N LEU A 151 1.80 7.23 -17.59
CA LEU A 151 1.20 7.53 -18.89
C LEU A 151 1.11 6.33 -19.83
N TYR A 152 2.06 5.40 -19.73
CA TYR A 152 2.14 4.22 -20.60
C TYR A 152 1.85 2.90 -19.87
N ALA A 153 1.17 2.98 -18.73
CA ALA A 153 0.81 1.79 -17.97
C ALA A 153 -0.40 1.05 -18.58
N GLN A 154 -0.34 -0.28 -18.52
CA GLN A 154 -1.36 -1.19 -19.05
C GLN A 154 -1.78 -0.90 -20.50
N ALA A 155 -0.82 -0.62 -21.36
CA ALA A 155 -1.01 -0.49 -22.81
C ALA A 155 -1.66 -1.75 -23.40
N ILE A 156 -2.34 -1.57 -24.54
CA ILE A 156 -2.96 -2.67 -25.26
C ILE A 156 -2.50 -2.58 -26.71
N LYS A 157 -1.76 -3.60 -27.17
CA LYS A 157 -1.26 -3.66 -28.56
C LYS A 157 -2.39 -3.39 -29.57
N GLY A 158 -2.17 -2.43 -30.44
CA GLY A 158 -3.11 -2.06 -31.50
C GLY A 158 -4.33 -1.25 -31.04
N LYS A 159 -4.40 -0.86 -29.73
CA LYS A 159 -5.53 -0.07 -29.20
C LYS A 159 -5.09 1.21 -28.52
N VAL A 160 -4.27 1.11 -27.46
CA VAL A 160 -3.85 2.27 -26.65
C VAL A 160 -2.42 2.09 -26.14
N THR A 161 -1.69 3.19 -26.04
CA THR A 161 -0.30 3.23 -25.55
C THR A 161 -0.19 3.28 -24.03
N GLY A 162 -1.29 3.47 -23.34
CA GLY A 162 -1.50 3.50 -21.90
C GLY A 162 -2.95 3.86 -21.60
N ARG A 163 -3.40 3.71 -20.35
CA ARG A 163 -4.79 3.99 -19.95
C ARG A 163 -4.94 4.23 -18.45
N SER A 164 -6.07 4.79 -18.04
CA SER A 164 -6.43 5.10 -16.65
C SER A 164 -6.27 3.91 -15.70
N ILE A 165 -6.77 2.73 -16.09
CA ILE A 165 -6.67 1.48 -15.33
C ILE A 165 -5.22 1.13 -14.94
N GLY A 166 -4.23 1.56 -15.74
CA GLY A 166 -2.81 1.33 -15.44
C GLY A 166 -2.30 2.02 -14.17
N ILE A 167 -3.01 3.05 -13.68
CA ILE A 167 -2.66 3.77 -12.45
C ILE A 167 -2.66 2.84 -11.22
N ILE A 168 -3.40 1.73 -11.28
CA ILE A 168 -3.41 0.73 -10.21
C ILE A 168 -2.02 0.12 -9.96
N ASP A 169 -1.13 0.08 -10.94
CA ASP A 169 0.23 -0.46 -10.76
C ASP A 169 1.05 0.35 -9.73
N MET A 170 0.68 1.63 -9.46
CA MET A 170 1.35 2.50 -8.47
C MET A 170 1.06 2.14 -7.00
N ILE A 171 0.09 1.27 -6.71
CA ILE A 171 -0.17 0.83 -5.32
C ILE A 171 1.07 0.25 -4.65
N GLN A 172 2.03 -0.27 -5.41
CA GLN A 172 3.29 -0.78 -4.89
C GLN A 172 4.12 0.29 -4.17
N MET A 173 3.97 1.55 -4.56
CA MET A 173 4.72 2.67 -3.98
C MET A 173 4.17 3.17 -2.64
N ILE A 174 3.02 2.68 -2.16
CA ILE A 174 2.50 3.12 -0.85
C ILE A 174 3.44 2.71 0.30
N GLU A 175 4.04 1.53 0.25
CA GLU A 175 5.02 1.11 1.26
C GLU A 175 6.36 1.83 1.13
N VAL A 176 6.74 2.25 -0.08
CA VAL A 176 7.91 3.11 -0.28
C VAL A 176 7.66 4.49 0.35
N ALA A 177 6.53 5.11 0.07
CA ALA A 177 6.14 6.39 0.68
C ALA A 177 6.05 6.29 2.20
N GLN A 178 5.43 5.23 2.73
CA GLN A 178 5.36 4.99 4.18
C GLN A 178 6.75 4.76 4.80
N SER A 179 7.65 4.07 4.11
CA SER A 179 9.04 3.90 4.56
C SER A 179 9.78 5.23 4.63
N VAL A 180 9.65 6.09 3.61
CA VAL A 180 10.25 7.43 3.61
C VAL A 180 9.67 8.28 4.74
N PHE A 181 8.36 8.22 4.97
CA PHE A 181 7.68 8.92 6.07
C PHE A 181 8.25 8.49 7.44
N VAL A 182 8.48 7.20 7.65
CA VAL A 182 9.09 6.67 8.88
C VAL A 182 10.54 7.11 9.01
N LEU A 183 11.33 6.99 7.95
CA LEU A 183 12.76 7.26 7.98
C LEU A 183 13.08 8.75 8.13
N GLN A 184 12.23 9.67 7.64
CA GLN A 184 12.43 11.10 7.79
C GLN A 184 12.46 11.57 9.25
N ASN A 185 11.77 10.85 10.16
CA ASN A 185 11.71 11.16 11.59
C ASN A 185 12.89 10.59 12.39
N PHE A 186 13.61 9.60 11.85
CA PHE A 186 14.69 8.89 12.54
C PHE A 186 16.07 9.19 11.99
N LYS A 187 16.16 9.77 10.79
CA LYS A 187 17.45 9.99 10.07
C LYS A 187 17.53 11.41 9.51
N PRO A 188 17.78 12.41 10.38
CA PRO A 188 17.85 13.83 9.97
C PRO A 188 18.95 14.11 8.92
N GLU A 189 20.05 13.37 8.92
CA GLU A 189 21.14 13.50 7.95
C GLU A 189 20.75 13.13 6.51
N LYS A 190 19.63 12.41 6.32
CA LYS A 190 19.07 12.10 4.99
C LYS A 190 18.06 13.15 4.51
N LYS A 191 17.95 14.28 5.20
CA LYS A 191 16.92 15.31 4.94
C LYS A 191 16.87 15.79 3.49
N GLU A 192 18.02 16.04 2.87
CA GLU A 192 18.07 16.50 1.46
C GLU A 192 17.50 15.44 0.51
N ALA A 193 17.91 14.18 0.67
CA ALA A 193 17.37 13.07 -0.13
C ALA A 193 15.87 12.92 0.07
N VAL A 194 15.37 13.00 1.31
CA VAL A 194 13.94 12.95 1.62
C VAL A 194 13.19 14.09 0.90
N GLN A 195 13.73 15.33 0.86
CA GLN A 195 13.08 16.43 0.15
C GLN A 195 12.97 16.18 -1.35
N LYS A 196 14.04 15.65 -1.99
CA LYS A 196 14.02 15.29 -3.43
C LYS A 196 12.98 14.21 -3.70
N ILE A 197 12.89 13.20 -2.84
CA ILE A 197 11.90 12.11 -2.95
C ILE A 197 10.48 12.67 -2.77
N LYS A 198 10.24 13.52 -1.77
CA LYS A 198 8.94 14.19 -1.58
C LYS A 198 8.54 15.00 -2.81
N LYS A 199 9.49 15.71 -3.43
CA LYS A 199 9.23 16.46 -4.67
C LYS A 199 8.79 15.56 -5.82
N TRP A 200 9.37 14.37 -5.93
CA TRP A 200 8.91 13.37 -6.91
C TRP A 200 7.45 12.95 -6.64
N PHE A 201 7.09 12.68 -5.38
CA PHE A 201 5.70 12.34 -5.02
C PHE A 201 4.74 13.52 -5.21
N GLU A 202 5.15 14.76 -4.96
CA GLU A 202 4.37 15.96 -5.30
C GLU A 202 4.06 16.04 -6.79
N ASN A 203 5.06 15.83 -7.64
CA ASN A 203 4.89 15.84 -9.09
C ASN A 203 3.96 14.70 -9.55
N TYR A 204 4.08 13.50 -8.97
CA TYR A 204 3.16 12.40 -9.25
C TYR A 204 1.73 12.72 -8.79
N LEU A 205 1.55 13.28 -7.60
CA LEU A 205 0.25 13.72 -7.09
C LEU A 205 -0.38 14.76 -8.00
N GLN A 206 0.40 15.73 -8.45
CA GLN A 206 -0.08 16.72 -9.42
C GLN A 206 -0.56 16.03 -10.70
N TRP A 207 0.23 15.11 -11.26
CA TRP A 207 -0.14 14.39 -12.48
C TRP A 207 -1.41 13.54 -12.28
N VAL A 208 -1.48 12.72 -11.23
CA VAL A 208 -2.59 11.79 -11.02
C VAL A 208 -3.91 12.48 -10.64
N THR A 209 -3.85 13.74 -10.15
CA THR A 209 -5.04 14.53 -9.81
C THR A 209 -5.52 15.43 -10.94
N THR A 210 -4.70 15.68 -11.97
CA THR A 210 -5.04 16.62 -13.06
C THR A 210 -5.09 15.99 -14.45
N HIS A 211 -4.32 14.89 -14.69
CA HIS A 211 -4.31 14.22 -15.98
C HIS A 211 -5.63 13.45 -16.21
N PRO A 212 -6.17 13.41 -17.45
CA PRO A 212 -7.41 12.69 -17.76
C PRO A 212 -7.45 11.25 -17.27
N TYR A 213 -6.35 10.50 -17.37
CA TYR A 213 -6.28 9.13 -16.83
C TYR A 213 -6.46 9.08 -15.32
N GLY A 214 -5.85 10.04 -14.59
CA GLY A 214 -5.98 10.10 -13.14
C GLY A 214 -7.41 10.44 -12.70
N ILE A 215 -8.07 11.34 -13.43
CA ILE A 215 -9.46 11.73 -13.21
C ILE A 215 -10.39 10.52 -13.49
N GLU A 216 -10.19 9.81 -14.60
CA GLU A 216 -10.98 8.64 -14.97
C GLU A 216 -10.83 7.51 -13.93
N GLU A 217 -9.60 7.21 -13.49
CA GLU A 217 -9.35 6.19 -12.46
C GLU A 217 -9.98 6.56 -11.11
N LYS A 218 -9.91 7.87 -10.74
CA LYS A 218 -10.60 8.40 -9.56
C LYS A 218 -12.11 8.12 -9.61
N GLU A 219 -12.74 8.29 -10.78
CA GLU A 219 -14.20 8.12 -10.93
C GLU A 219 -14.65 6.66 -11.06
N ALA A 220 -13.71 5.70 -11.10
CA ALA A 220 -14.05 4.29 -11.09
C ALA A 220 -14.81 3.91 -9.81
N LYS A 221 -15.88 3.10 -9.96
CA LYS A 221 -16.81 2.75 -8.88
C LYS A 221 -16.49 1.42 -8.18
N ASN A 222 -15.35 0.81 -8.51
CA ASN A 222 -14.89 -0.47 -8.00
C ASN A 222 -13.52 -0.31 -7.31
N ASN A 223 -12.78 -1.42 -7.14
CA ASN A 223 -11.43 -1.43 -6.54
C ASN A 223 -10.48 -0.39 -7.16
N HIS A 224 -10.61 -0.02 -8.43
CA HIS A 224 -9.78 0.99 -9.09
C HIS A 224 -9.91 2.36 -8.41
N GLY A 225 -11.13 2.87 -8.21
CA GLY A 225 -11.35 4.14 -7.49
C GLY A 225 -10.89 4.05 -6.02
N THR A 226 -11.02 2.88 -5.39
CA THR A 226 -10.49 2.65 -4.03
C THR A 226 -8.97 2.72 -4.01
N CYS A 227 -8.29 2.07 -4.96
CA CYS A 227 -6.83 2.10 -5.08
C CYS A 227 -6.30 3.50 -5.41
N TRP A 228 -7.05 4.30 -6.21
CA TRP A 228 -6.71 5.70 -6.43
C TRP A 228 -6.71 6.49 -5.11
N VAL A 229 -7.77 6.38 -4.31
CA VAL A 229 -7.85 7.06 -3.01
C VAL A 229 -6.78 6.58 -2.04
N MET A 230 -6.52 5.26 -1.97
CA MET A 230 -5.50 4.68 -1.11
C MET A 230 -4.12 5.26 -1.41
N GLN A 231 -3.67 5.23 -2.68
CA GLN A 231 -2.35 5.73 -3.04
C GLN A 231 -2.23 7.24 -2.86
N VAL A 232 -3.25 8.02 -3.27
CA VAL A 232 -3.23 9.48 -3.10
C VAL A 232 -3.20 9.87 -1.62
N ALA A 233 -3.97 9.21 -0.75
CA ALA A 233 -3.95 9.47 0.69
C ALA A 233 -2.58 9.20 1.33
N VAL A 234 -1.93 8.07 0.98
CA VAL A 234 -0.60 7.74 1.51
C VAL A 234 0.46 8.74 1.02
N PHE A 235 0.43 9.09 -0.25
CA PHE A 235 1.39 10.05 -0.83
C PHE A 235 1.15 11.47 -0.31
N ALA A 236 -0.11 11.89 -0.16
CA ALA A 236 -0.48 13.17 0.43
C ALA A 236 -0.01 13.29 1.90
N LYS A 237 -0.10 12.21 2.67
CA LYS A 237 0.45 12.15 4.04
C LYS A 237 1.97 12.37 4.04
N LEU A 238 2.71 11.74 3.11
CA LEU A 238 4.16 11.92 3.00
C LEU A 238 4.57 13.36 2.70
N VAL A 239 3.84 14.03 1.79
CA VAL A 239 4.15 15.40 1.37
C VAL A 239 3.43 16.47 2.21
N ASN A 240 2.65 16.08 3.21
CA ASN A 240 1.85 16.95 4.10
C ASN A 240 0.78 17.77 3.35
N SER A 241 0.12 17.22 2.33
CA SER A 241 -0.96 17.88 1.60
C SER A 241 -2.31 17.64 2.29
N GLN A 242 -2.69 18.54 3.21
CA GLN A 242 -3.97 18.44 3.93
C GLN A 242 -5.16 18.49 2.97
N GLN A 243 -5.10 19.31 1.93
CA GLN A 243 -6.16 19.41 0.91
C GLN A 243 -6.48 18.04 0.28
N LEU A 244 -5.46 17.29 -0.16
CA LEU A 244 -5.65 15.98 -0.76
C LEU A 244 -6.11 14.93 0.26
N LEU A 245 -5.66 15.02 1.52
CA LEU A 245 -6.16 14.15 2.59
C LEU A 245 -7.65 14.36 2.84
N ASP A 246 -8.12 15.61 2.87
CA ASP A 246 -9.53 15.95 3.07
C ASP A 246 -10.38 15.54 1.86
N GLU A 247 -9.87 15.70 0.64
CA GLU A 247 -10.52 15.22 -0.59
C GLU A 247 -10.66 13.68 -0.58
N CYS A 248 -9.58 12.95 -0.29
CA CYS A 248 -9.58 11.49 -0.19
C CYS A 248 -10.58 11.01 0.86
N LYS A 249 -10.62 11.66 2.01
CA LYS A 249 -11.56 11.35 3.08
C LYS A 249 -13.00 11.56 2.64
N THR A 250 -13.31 12.72 2.06
CA THR A 250 -14.65 13.03 1.56
C THR A 250 -15.08 12.00 0.54
N ARG A 251 -14.22 11.71 -0.45
CA ARG A 251 -14.54 10.72 -1.49
C ARG A 251 -14.76 9.33 -0.92
N PHE A 252 -13.91 8.89 0.01
CA PHE A 252 -14.06 7.59 0.66
C PHE A 252 -15.40 7.48 1.40
N THR A 253 -15.75 8.49 2.18
CA THR A 253 -16.93 8.44 3.07
C THR A 253 -18.25 8.71 2.36
N THR A 254 -18.25 9.49 1.27
CA THR A 254 -19.49 9.90 0.59
C THR A 254 -19.76 9.16 -0.72
N ILE A 255 -18.74 8.55 -1.33
CA ILE A 255 -18.85 7.90 -2.64
C ILE A 255 -18.47 6.44 -2.59
N LEU A 256 -17.22 6.10 -2.17
CA LEU A 256 -16.70 4.74 -2.31
C LEU A 256 -17.37 3.78 -1.32
N LEU A 257 -17.33 4.10 -0.03
CA LEU A 257 -17.87 3.22 1.00
C LEU A 257 -19.39 2.98 0.82
N PRO A 258 -20.24 4.02 0.66
CA PRO A 258 -21.68 3.79 0.44
C PRO A 258 -22.00 3.21 -0.94
N GLY A 259 -21.18 3.47 -1.97
CA GLY A 259 -21.46 3.04 -3.34
C GLY A 259 -21.01 1.63 -3.67
N GLN A 260 -20.08 1.06 -2.89
CA GLN A 260 -19.49 -0.25 -3.19
C GLN A 260 -20.03 -1.39 -2.34
N LEU A 261 -20.67 -1.11 -1.21
CA LEU A 261 -21.22 -2.12 -0.31
C LEU A 261 -22.72 -2.37 -0.58
N ASP A 262 -23.11 -3.63 -0.58
CA ASP A 262 -24.52 -3.99 -0.43
C ASP A 262 -24.91 -4.11 1.06
N LYS A 263 -26.16 -4.50 1.32
CA LYS A 263 -26.69 -4.61 2.69
C LYS A 263 -26.08 -5.75 3.50
N GLU A 264 -25.43 -6.70 2.85
CA GLU A 264 -24.75 -7.84 3.48
C GLU A 264 -23.25 -7.55 3.73
N GLY A 265 -22.74 -6.38 3.30
CA GLY A 265 -21.31 -6.03 3.35
C GLY A 265 -20.49 -6.59 2.18
N ALA A 266 -21.12 -7.19 1.18
CA ALA A 266 -20.43 -7.67 -0.01
C ALA A 266 -20.12 -6.53 -1.00
N PHE A 267 -19.24 -6.81 -1.96
CA PHE A 267 -18.86 -5.91 -3.05
C PHE A 267 -19.46 -6.38 -4.39
N PRO A 268 -20.69 -5.97 -4.77
CA PRO A 268 -21.37 -6.51 -5.95
C PRO A 268 -20.59 -6.36 -7.26
N LEU A 269 -19.80 -5.28 -7.42
CA LEU A 269 -18.99 -5.07 -8.62
C LEU A 269 -17.79 -6.03 -8.68
N GLU A 270 -17.23 -6.41 -7.55
CA GLU A 270 -16.13 -7.38 -7.47
C GLU A 270 -16.66 -8.80 -7.60
N LEU A 271 -17.81 -9.09 -7.01
CA LEU A 271 -18.46 -10.41 -7.11
C LEU A 271 -18.90 -10.78 -8.54
N LYS A 272 -19.11 -9.79 -9.42
CA LYS A 272 -19.44 -10.00 -10.85
C LYS A 272 -18.21 -10.30 -11.70
N ARG A 273 -16.99 -10.16 -11.16
CA ARG A 273 -15.75 -10.42 -11.89
C ARG A 273 -15.44 -11.91 -11.92
N THR A 274 -14.51 -12.29 -12.79
CA THR A 274 -14.03 -13.68 -12.96
C THR A 274 -13.14 -14.17 -11.81
N LYS A 275 -12.67 -13.26 -10.94
CA LYS A 275 -11.93 -13.57 -9.70
C LYS A 275 -12.61 -12.92 -8.49
N PRO A 276 -13.87 -13.29 -8.15
CA PRO A 276 -14.68 -12.57 -7.16
C PRO A 276 -14.11 -12.60 -5.74
N TYR A 277 -13.43 -13.69 -5.37
CA TYR A 277 -12.81 -13.81 -4.05
C TYR A 277 -11.57 -12.90 -3.93
N GLY A 278 -10.62 -13.03 -4.83
CA GLY A 278 -9.40 -12.21 -4.83
C GLY A 278 -9.68 -10.73 -4.96
N TYR A 279 -10.63 -10.31 -5.83
CA TYR A 279 -10.99 -8.89 -5.95
C TYR A 279 -11.70 -8.35 -4.69
N SER A 280 -12.53 -9.17 -4.02
CA SER A 280 -13.16 -8.75 -2.76
C SER A 280 -12.12 -8.56 -1.64
N LEU A 281 -11.15 -9.47 -1.51
CA LEU A 281 -10.01 -9.32 -0.60
C LEU A 281 -9.21 -8.06 -0.91
N PHE A 282 -8.84 -7.86 -2.17
CA PHE A 282 -8.05 -6.74 -2.62
C PHE A 282 -8.71 -5.38 -2.36
N ASN A 283 -10.01 -5.26 -2.67
CA ASN A 283 -10.76 -4.04 -2.42
C ASN A 283 -10.89 -3.73 -0.92
N LEU A 284 -11.12 -4.75 -0.10
CA LEU A 284 -11.22 -4.61 1.35
C LEU A 284 -9.87 -4.21 1.98
N ASP A 285 -8.75 -4.77 1.50
CA ASP A 285 -7.40 -4.37 1.91
C ASP A 285 -7.15 -2.89 1.61
N ALA A 286 -7.53 -2.42 0.42
CA ALA A 286 -7.40 -1.02 0.06
C ALA A 286 -8.29 -0.11 0.93
N MET A 287 -9.55 -0.47 1.17
CA MET A 287 -10.46 0.31 2.02
C MET A 287 -9.98 0.43 3.47
N THR A 288 -9.49 -0.66 4.04
CA THR A 288 -8.97 -0.64 5.41
C THR A 288 -7.65 0.12 5.53
N THR A 289 -6.83 0.10 4.48
CA THR A 289 -5.62 0.95 4.39
C THR A 289 -6.00 2.43 4.39
N ILE A 290 -7.03 2.83 3.62
CA ILE A 290 -7.57 4.20 3.62
C ILE A 290 -8.03 4.60 5.02
N CYS A 291 -8.84 3.76 5.68
CA CYS A 291 -9.30 4.02 7.04
C CYS A 291 -8.12 4.19 8.01
N PHE A 292 -7.10 3.33 7.91
CA PHE A 292 -5.92 3.42 8.77
C PHE A 292 -5.15 4.73 8.55
N VAL A 293 -4.98 5.17 7.30
CA VAL A 293 -4.21 6.38 6.96
C VAL A 293 -4.95 7.67 7.31
N LEU A 294 -6.27 7.71 7.10
CA LEU A 294 -7.08 8.93 7.20
C LEU A 294 -7.79 9.10 8.54
N SER A 295 -7.85 8.06 9.38
CA SER A 295 -8.44 8.17 10.71
C SER A 295 -7.58 9.02 11.64
N THR A 296 -8.25 9.87 12.42
CA THR A 296 -7.64 10.67 13.47
C THR A 296 -8.45 10.51 14.77
N LYS A 297 -7.89 10.93 15.91
CA LYS A 297 -8.62 10.91 17.21
C LYS A 297 -9.94 11.68 17.17
N LYS A 298 -10.03 12.75 16.37
CA LYS A 298 -11.24 13.59 16.24
C LYS A 298 -12.19 13.07 15.16
N ASN A 299 -11.73 12.21 14.28
CA ASN A 299 -12.43 11.82 13.07
C ASN A 299 -12.03 10.40 12.69
N ASN A 300 -12.66 9.45 13.38
CA ASN A 300 -12.38 8.03 13.24
C ASN A 300 -13.24 7.42 12.11
N LEU A 301 -12.63 7.08 10.99
CA LEU A 301 -13.35 6.50 9.85
C LEU A 301 -13.85 5.07 10.11
N TRP A 302 -13.31 4.39 11.12
CA TRP A 302 -13.77 3.06 11.54
C TRP A 302 -15.19 3.10 12.12
N ASP A 303 -15.64 4.24 12.66
CA ASP A 303 -16.95 4.39 13.32
C ASP A 303 -18.07 4.78 12.35
N ILE A 304 -17.78 4.94 11.04
CA ILE A 304 -18.79 5.34 10.05
C ILE A 304 -19.77 4.22 9.86
N THR A 305 -21.06 4.54 10.11
CA THR A 305 -22.19 3.69 9.83
C THR A 305 -23.27 4.53 9.12
N PHE A 306 -23.80 4.02 8.01
CA PHE A 306 -24.85 4.68 7.25
C PHE A 306 -26.24 4.41 7.86
N SER A 307 -27.23 5.19 7.47
CA SER A 307 -28.62 5.06 7.97
C SER A 307 -29.26 3.69 7.69
N ASP A 308 -28.73 2.97 6.70
CA ASP A 308 -29.15 1.61 6.33
C ASP A 308 -28.26 0.51 6.94
N ASN A 309 -27.49 0.86 7.97
CA ASN A 309 -26.54 0.03 8.73
C ASN A 309 -25.30 -0.45 7.95
N ARG A 310 -25.10 -0.05 6.70
CA ARG A 310 -23.86 -0.38 5.99
C ARG A 310 -22.67 0.33 6.63
N SER A 311 -21.57 -0.39 6.76
CA SER A 311 -20.32 0.11 7.32
C SER A 311 -19.13 -0.72 6.81
N LEU A 312 -17.92 -0.22 6.98
CA LEU A 312 -16.74 -1.02 6.68
C LEU A 312 -16.65 -2.26 7.58
N LYS A 313 -17.20 -2.20 8.79
CA LYS A 313 -17.26 -3.34 9.71
C LYS A 313 -18.08 -4.48 9.12
N GLU A 314 -19.22 -4.21 8.50
CA GLU A 314 -20.03 -5.21 7.81
C GLU A 314 -19.25 -5.90 6.69
N ALA A 315 -18.46 -5.14 5.90
CA ALA A 315 -17.64 -5.74 4.85
C ALA A 315 -16.55 -6.67 5.42
N ILE A 316 -15.96 -6.30 6.54
CA ILE A 316 -14.98 -7.15 7.23
C ILE A 316 -15.65 -8.41 7.77
N GLU A 317 -16.80 -8.27 8.44
CA GLU A 317 -17.57 -9.39 9.02
C GLU A 317 -18.12 -10.31 7.93
N PHE A 318 -18.44 -9.79 6.75
CA PHE A 318 -18.77 -10.60 5.57
C PHE A 318 -17.59 -11.45 5.09
N MET A 319 -16.37 -10.88 4.97
CA MET A 319 -15.22 -11.60 4.41
C MET A 319 -14.50 -12.51 5.40
N VAL A 320 -14.48 -12.19 6.70
CA VAL A 320 -13.74 -12.94 7.73
C VAL A 320 -14.08 -14.43 7.78
N PRO A 321 -15.35 -14.88 7.71
CA PRO A 321 -15.68 -16.31 7.68
C PRO A 321 -15.04 -17.04 6.51
N PHE A 322 -15.01 -16.44 5.33
CA PHE A 322 -14.44 -17.03 4.12
C PHE A 322 -12.91 -17.04 4.11
N VAL A 323 -12.28 -16.11 4.84
CA VAL A 323 -10.82 -16.15 5.08
C VAL A 323 -10.48 -17.23 6.12
N ALA A 324 -11.30 -17.38 7.14
CA ALA A 324 -11.09 -18.39 8.17
C ALA A 324 -11.34 -19.83 7.66
N LYS A 325 -12.28 -20.00 6.71
CA LYS A 325 -12.72 -21.27 6.17
C LYS A 325 -13.16 -21.10 4.70
N LYS A 326 -12.18 -21.04 3.78
CA LYS A 326 -12.38 -20.70 2.36
C LYS A 326 -13.39 -21.60 1.64
N GLU A 327 -13.50 -22.86 2.02
CA GLU A 327 -14.45 -23.81 1.45
C GLU A 327 -15.92 -23.43 1.67
N THR A 328 -16.20 -22.47 2.56
CA THR A 328 -17.56 -21.93 2.76
C THR A 328 -17.91 -20.81 1.80
N TRP A 329 -16.98 -20.41 0.89
CA TRP A 329 -17.24 -19.39 -0.13
C TRP A 329 -18.42 -19.78 -1.02
N LYS A 330 -19.46 -18.95 -1.03
CA LYS A 330 -20.74 -19.24 -1.67
C LYS A 330 -20.86 -18.73 -3.12
N TYR A 331 -19.86 -18.03 -3.61
CA TYR A 331 -19.81 -17.49 -4.98
C TYR A 331 -18.88 -18.33 -5.88
N PRO A 332 -18.82 -18.04 -7.19
CA PRO A 332 -17.88 -18.73 -8.07
C PRO A 332 -16.43 -18.65 -7.55
N LYS A 333 -15.65 -19.70 -7.81
CA LYS A 333 -14.21 -19.67 -7.56
C LYS A 333 -13.53 -18.76 -8.58
N ASP A 334 -12.43 -18.16 -8.17
CA ASP A 334 -11.57 -17.41 -9.07
C ASP A 334 -11.05 -18.31 -10.19
N VAL A 335 -11.10 -17.84 -11.44
CA VAL A 335 -10.66 -18.60 -12.63
C VAL A 335 -9.17 -18.89 -12.64
N MET A 336 -8.37 -18.09 -11.91
CA MET A 336 -6.94 -18.29 -11.67
C MET A 336 -6.60 -17.92 -10.24
N TYR A 337 -5.55 -18.51 -9.69
CA TYR A 337 -4.98 -18.21 -8.38
C TYR A 337 -5.90 -18.50 -7.18
N TRP A 338 -6.96 -19.30 -7.37
CA TRP A 338 -7.87 -19.65 -6.28
C TRP A 338 -7.13 -20.24 -5.08
N ASP A 339 -6.21 -21.17 -5.30
CA ASP A 339 -5.53 -21.90 -4.23
C ASP A 339 -4.46 -21.07 -3.50
N GLU A 340 -4.04 -19.94 -4.11
CA GLU A 340 -3.03 -19.03 -3.57
C GLU A 340 -3.59 -18.09 -2.47
N TRP A 341 -4.90 -17.98 -2.36
CA TRP A 341 -5.59 -17.16 -1.37
C TRP A 341 -6.24 -18.03 -0.28
N PRO A 342 -6.49 -17.51 0.94
CA PRO A 342 -6.06 -16.20 1.43
C PRO A 342 -4.62 -16.24 1.97
N VAL A 343 -4.00 -15.06 2.05
CA VAL A 343 -2.73 -14.83 2.77
C VAL A 343 -2.98 -13.91 3.98
N ALA A 344 -1.94 -13.44 4.65
CA ALA A 344 -2.06 -12.52 5.78
C ALA A 344 -2.57 -11.13 5.36
N GLN A 345 -3.85 -11.07 5.00
CA GLN A 345 -4.52 -9.89 4.43
C GLN A 345 -4.40 -8.66 5.34
N PRO A 346 -3.96 -7.51 4.80
CA PRO A 346 -3.87 -6.24 5.52
C PRO A 346 -5.14 -5.84 6.26
N PHE A 347 -6.33 -6.11 5.66
CA PHE A 347 -7.59 -5.74 6.28
C PHE A 347 -7.80 -6.36 7.66
N LEU A 348 -7.35 -7.61 7.86
CA LEU A 348 -7.44 -8.28 9.17
C LEU A 348 -6.59 -7.57 10.23
N LEU A 349 -5.41 -7.13 9.85
CA LEU A 349 -4.49 -6.45 10.75
C LEU A 349 -4.98 -5.04 11.09
N PHE A 350 -5.29 -4.23 10.08
CA PHE A 350 -5.74 -2.85 10.28
C PHE A 350 -7.07 -2.79 11.01
N SER A 351 -8.03 -3.63 10.65
CA SER A 351 -9.31 -3.70 11.35
C SER A 351 -9.19 -4.24 12.77
N SER A 352 -8.28 -5.20 13.01
CA SER A 352 -8.02 -5.67 14.37
C SER A 352 -7.55 -4.55 15.30
N ASN A 353 -6.78 -3.61 14.75
CA ASN A 353 -6.37 -2.41 15.49
C ASN A 353 -7.50 -1.37 15.59
N GLY A 354 -8.17 -1.07 14.49
CA GLY A 354 -9.26 -0.07 14.43
C GLY A 354 -10.44 -0.41 15.34
N TYR A 355 -10.86 -1.66 15.36
CA TYR A 355 -11.98 -2.16 16.18
C TYR A 355 -11.55 -2.89 17.47
N HIS A 356 -10.25 -2.88 17.80
CA HIS A 356 -9.71 -3.61 18.96
C HIS A 356 -10.07 -5.11 19.01
N ASN A 357 -10.19 -5.75 17.84
CA ASN A 357 -10.66 -7.14 17.70
C ASN A 357 -9.49 -8.15 17.69
N LYS A 358 -9.24 -8.78 18.83
CA LYS A 358 -8.18 -9.79 18.99
C LYS A 358 -8.38 -11.03 18.12
N LYS A 359 -9.63 -11.40 17.75
CA LYS A 359 -9.90 -12.59 16.92
C LYS A 359 -9.37 -12.39 15.50
N TRP A 360 -9.54 -11.19 14.92
CA TRP A 360 -9.03 -10.86 13.59
C TRP A 360 -7.50 -10.83 13.54
N PHE A 361 -6.85 -10.30 14.59
CA PHE A 361 -5.40 -10.38 14.72
C PHE A 361 -4.91 -11.82 14.79
N ASN A 362 -5.59 -12.70 15.56
CA ASN A 362 -5.22 -14.09 15.69
C ASN A 362 -5.45 -14.89 14.39
N LEU A 363 -6.44 -14.50 13.58
CA LEU A 363 -6.65 -15.07 12.24
C LEU A 363 -5.49 -14.64 11.33
N TRP A 364 -5.22 -13.33 11.24
CA TRP A 364 -4.11 -12.78 10.47
C TRP A 364 -2.78 -13.47 10.80
N LYS A 365 -2.47 -13.66 12.07
CA LYS A 365 -1.22 -14.27 12.54
C LYS A 365 -1.00 -15.70 12.04
N ARG A 366 -2.06 -16.43 11.72
CA ARG A 366 -1.98 -17.85 11.30
C ARG A 366 -1.85 -18.02 9.78
N LEU A 367 -2.06 -16.97 9.02
CA LEU A 367 -2.01 -16.97 7.56
C LEU A 367 -0.57 -16.81 7.05
N GLU A 368 -0.35 -17.09 5.76
CA GLU A 368 0.94 -16.91 5.09
C GLU A 368 1.32 -15.42 5.00
N HIS A 369 2.49 -15.07 5.54
CA HIS A 369 2.98 -13.68 5.58
C HIS A 369 3.95 -13.34 4.44
N PHE A 370 4.48 -14.35 3.76
CA PHE A 370 5.51 -14.17 2.73
C PHE A 370 5.16 -14.95 1.47
N PRO A 371 4.01 -14.65 0.83
CA PRO A 371 3.60 -15.35 -0.37
C PRO A 371 4.66 -15.23 -1.46
N THR A 372 4.77 -16.27 -2.29
CA THR A 372 5.74 -16.35 -3.40
C THR A 372 5.09 -16.22 -4.76
N ASN A 373 3.77 -16.35 -4.85
CA ASN A 373 3.05 -16.19 -6.11
C ASN A 373 3.02 -14.72 -6.55
N ASP A 374 3.47 -14.44 -7.79
CA ASP A 374 3.59 -13.08 -8.33
C ASP A 374 2.25 -12.32 -8.34
N GLU A 375 1.13 -12.98 -8.65
CA GLU A 375 -0.20 -12.34 -8.68
C GLU A 375 -0.67 -11.97 -7.26
N VAL A 376 -0.41 -12.84 -6.28
CA VAL A 376 -0.73 -12.55 -4.87
C VAL A 376 0.09 -11.37 -4.38
N ILE A 377 1.40 -11.37 -4.62
CA ILE A 377 2.29 -10.27 -4.23
C ILE A 377 1.85 -8.94 -4.87
N ARG A 378 1.48 -8.98 -6.14
CA ARG A 378 0.99 -7.83 -6.90
C ARG A 378 -0.27 -7.22 -6.27
N ASN A 379 -1.20 -8.06 -5.84
CA ASN A 379 -2.48 -7.64 -5.26
C ASN A 379 -2.46 -7.55 -3.73
N LEU A 380 -1.29 -7.56 -3.11
CA LEU A 380 -1.11 -7.38 -1.67
C LEU A 380 -0.40 -6.03 -1.42
N PRO A 381 -1.12 -4.93 -1.25
CA PRO A 381 -0.54 -3.58 -1.18
C PRO A 381 0.30 -3.33 0.06
N VAL A 382 0.05 -4.06 1.16
CA VAL A 382 0.76 -3.96 2.44
C VAL A 382 1.42 -5.29 2.78
N ARG A 383 2.75 -5.34 2.67
CA ARG A 383 3.60 -6.53 2.94
C ARG A 383 4.54 -6.35 4.13
N ASN A 384 4.76 -5.10 4.54
CA ASN A 384 5.66 -4.74 5.63
C ASN A 384 4.90 -4.02 6.75
N PRO A 385 4.07 -4.73 7.52
CA PRO A 385 3.16 -4.09 8.49
C PRO A 385 3.86 -3.29 9.58
N LEU A 386 5.13 -3.58 9.92
CA LEU A 386 5.87 -2.83 10.94
C LEU A 386 6.03 -1.35 10.62
N ILE A 387 6.17 -0.97 9.34
CA ILE A 387 6.32 0.44 8.95
C ILE A 387 5.03 1.24 9.15
N TRP A 388 3.87 0.58 9.13
CA TRP A 388 2.57 1.22 9.33
C TRP A 388 2.26 1.49 10.80
N PHE A 389 2.86 0.75 11.72
CA PHE A 389 2.70 0.91 13.17
C PHE A 389 3.98 1.45 13.83
N ALA A 390 4.77 2.23 13.10
CA ALA A 390 6.04 2.78 13.57
C ALA A 390 5.88 3.94 14.58
N GLU A 391 4.74 4.63 14.54
CA GLU A 391 4.37 5.74 15.42
C GLU A 391 3.69 5.28 16.70
#